data_ec66eac5bba20d0ac9a82a0dc2826248
#
_entry.id   ec66eac5bba20d0ac9a82a0dc2826248
#
_cell.length_a   1.000
_cell.length_b   1.000
_cell.length_c   1.000
_cell.angle_alpha   90.00
_cell.angle_beta   90.00
_cell.angle_gamma   90.00
#
_symmetry.space_group_name_H-M   'P 1'
#
loop_
_entity.id
_entity.type
_entity.pdbx_description
1 polymer ?
#
loop_
_entity_poly.entity_id
_entity_poly.type
_entity_poly.pdbx_seq_one_letter_code
_entity_poly.pdbx_strand_id
1 'polypeptide(L)'
;MKILRKRQFRLNELDLIFGLFVLYYGSRILITDRVFNPNVPLYTVMLLLLYVYARNIKSGNTFFILLFFAGGLQGIWYILQITDFLPSYHYLLKGTGCFFNPSILALFLVLSLLAGICSFKKEFSIGWKVCWLLNFLLLLYGILSINSRASWIALVMGILWKAARQKYRYPNYLSFILLSGILLIGIYAGYRMRPDSVQGRFLIWQVIGSKLPEALWLGHGSLEALYMPLQAGWFREHSVSAYANVAGNNVYAFNEFLRILFETGIAGFVLFVLLIFTGCRHSFRGNQKSRDAGSVFLAILSFGFFSYPFSIGLIITIAVAALAVIAGNVSSPVLVKKGRWKTGYRFVAGLFLLSLPVFICFEYRQEKRADRLLSEAQSDVSVLTGTGMMNSYRYLQRNADFVLCYGKTLFNHRQYAEALPVLENACALKPSSRLVCDLGMCYQQAGRNAEAEKAYLSASFMTPAYIVPHYHLFNLYRADGSPGQAAIQAEYMLSMQVKVVNTSVLRIRNQARIFLQNYRPKE
;
A
#
# COMPACT_ATOMS: atom_id res chain seq x y z
N MET A 1 -34.94 24.65 32.99
CA MET A 1 -35.13 24.72 31.54
C MET A 1 -33.82 25.16 30.87
N LYS A 2 -32.89 24.24 30.57
CA LYS A 2 -31.62 24.55 29.89
C LYS A 2 -31.89 24.79 28.42
N ILE A 3 -31.73 26.01 27.98
CA ILE A 3 -31.86 26.46 26.59
C ILE A 3 -30.99 25.58 25.70
N LEU A 4 -31.62 24.72 24.89
CA LEU A 4 -30.99 23.96 23.84
C LEU A 4 -30.45 24.93 22.78
N ARG A 5 -29.20 25.39 22.94
CA ARG A 5 -28.50 26.18 21.92
C ARG A 5 -28.54 25.40 20.60
N LYS A 6 -29.34 25.87 19.64
CA LYS A 6 -29.34 25.42 18.25
C LYS A 6 -27.92 25.55 17.70
N ARG A 7 -27.22 24.46 17.64
CA ARG A 7 -25.87 24.48 17.04
C ARG A 7 -26.01 24.61 15.53
N GLN A 8 -25.27 25.48 14.92
CA GLN A 8 -25.19 25.71 13.49
C GLN A 8 -24.29 24.65 12.84
N PHE A 9 -24.66 24.13 11.69
CA PHE A 9 -23.77 23.34 10.86
C PHE A 9 -22.81 24.30 10.16
N ARG A 10 -21.50 24.12 10.37
CA ARG A 10 -20.48 25.02 9.86
C ARG A 10 -19.49 24.20 9.02
N LEU A 11 -19.43 24.45 7.73
CA LEU A 11 -18.39 23.92 6.85
C LEU A 11 -17.27 24.94 6.70
N ASN A 12 -16.04 24.47 6.71
CA ASN A 12 -14.84 25.27 6.42
C ASN A 12 -14.17 24.82 5.12
N GLU A 13 -13.12 25.54 4.71
CA GLU A 13 -12.34 25.23 3.50
C GLU A 13 -11.85 23.77 3.48
N LEU A 14 -11.35 23.29 4.62
CA LEU A 14 -10.79 21.94 4.75
C LEU A 14 -11.85 20.85 4.51
N ASP A 15 -13.09 21.07 4.99
CA ASP A 15 -14.21 20.15 4.75
C ASP A 15 -14.54 20.02 3.26
N LEU A 16 -14.55 21.15 2.55
CA LEU A 16 -14.87 21.19 1.12
C LEU A 16 -13.76 20.53 0.28
N ILE A 17 -12.50 20.89 0.56
CA ILE A 17 -11.35 20.33 -0.18
C ILE A 17 -11.21 18.83 0.07
N PHE A 18 -11.39 18.37 1.33
CA PHE A 18 -11.39 16.95 1.65
C PHE A 18 -12.49 16.20 0.88
N GLY A 19 -13.72 16.71 0.91
CA GLY A 19 -14.84 16.11 0.17
C GLY A 19 -14.59 16.04 -1.33
N LEU A 20 -14.11 17.13 -1.94
CA LEU A 20 -13.77 17.20 -3.36
C LEU A 20 -12.65 16.22 -3.71
N PHE A 21 -11.58 16.16 -2.90
CA PHE A 21 -10.47 15.23 -3.16
C PHE A 21 -10.92 13.78 -3.10
N VAL A 22 -11.67 13.38 -2.05
CA VAL A 22 -12.13 11.99 -1.88
C VAL A 22 -13.09 11.58 -3.00
N LEU A 23 -14.02 12.45 -3.38
CA LEU A 23 -14.95 12.19 -4.48
C LEU A 23 -14.23 12.13 -5.84
N TYR A 24 -13.30 13.05 -6.09
CA TYR A 24 -12.52 13.04 -7.32
C TYR A 24 -11.64 11.78 -7.42
N TYR A 25 -10.91 11.45 -6.36
CA TYR A 25 -10.07 10.25 -6.33
C TYR A 25 -10.89 8.98 -6.57
N GLY A 26 -11.99 8.81 -5.83
CA GLY A 26 -12.89 7.66 -6.00
C GLY A 26 -13.47 7.57 -7.42
N SER A 27 -13.91 8.70 -8.00
CA SER A 27 -14.45 8.72 -9.37
C SER A 27 -13.38 8.37 -10.40
N ARG A 28 -12.13 8.83 -10.22
CA ARG A 28 -11.03 8.51 -11.15
C ARG A 28 -10.72 7.02 -11.16
N ILE A 29 -10.58 6.41 -10.00
CA ILE A 29 -10.35 4.96 -9.92
C ILE A 29 -11.50 4.19 -10.58
N LEU A 30 -12.75 4.59 -10.33
CA LEU A 30 -13.91 3.93 -10.96
C LEU A 30 -13.94 4.03 -12.49
N ILE A 31 -13.52 5.17 -13.05
CA ILE A 31 -13.53 5.41 -14.51
C ILE A 31 -12.36 4.71 -15.18
N THR A 32 -11.21 4.64 -14.53
CA THR A 32 -9.98 4.09 -15.12
C THR A 32 -9.82 2.59 -14.92
N ASP A 33 -10.43 2.02 -13.90
CA ASP A 33 -10.40 0.57 -13.72
C ASP A 33 -11.15 -0.12 -14.86
N ARG A 34 -10.47 -1.04 -15.55
CA ARG A 34 -11.04 -1.81 -16.67
C ARG A 34 -12.28 -2.62 -16.27
N VAL A 35 -12.40 -2.90 -15.00
CA VAL A 35 -13.52 -3.64 -14.41
C VAL A 35 -14.08 -2.83 -13.23
N PHE A 36 -15.39 -2.50 -13.25
CA PHE A 36 -16.05 -1.75 -12.16
C PHE A 36 -15.83 -2.40 -10.80
N ASN A 37 -15.17 -1.71 -9.86
CA ASN A 37 -14.95 -2.18 -8.50
C ASN A 37 -16.00 -1.59 -7.53
N PRO A 38 -16.99 -2.37 -7.07
CA PRO A 38 -18.05 -1.89 -6.19
C PRO A 38 -17.54 -1.45 -4.82
N ASN A 39 -16.34 -1.87 -4.43
CA ASN A 39 -15.74 -1.49 -3.16
C ASN A 39 -15.26 -0.03 -3.17
N VAL A 40 -14.90 0.54 -4.33
CA VAL A 40 -14.43 1.92 -4.43
C VAL A 40 -15.48 2.94 -3.99
N PRO A 41 -16.75 2.91 -4.46
CA PRO A 41 -17.81 3.78 -3.93
C PRO A 41 -18.03 3.57 -2.43
N LEU A 42 -18.01 2.33 -1.98
CA LEU A 42 -18.20 2.00 -0.56
C LEU A 42 -17.10 2.63 0.29
N TYR A 43 -15.82 2.41 -0.05
CA TYR A 43 -14.69 3.05 0.66
C TYR A 43 -14.76 4.57 0.61
N THR A 44 -15.14 5.16 -0.53
CA THR A 44 -15.32 6.60 -0.68
C THR A 44 -16.36 7.13 0.31
N VAL A 45 -17.54 6.49 0.37
CA VAL A 45 -18.61 6.84 1.32
C VAL A 45 -18.15 6.63 2.77
N MET A 46 -17.47 5.52 3.05
CA MET A 46 -16.91 5.23 4.38
C MET A 46 -15.97 6.33 4.87
N LEU A 47 -15.04 6.79 4.03
CA LEU A 47 -14.09 7.85 4.39
C LEU A 47 -14.81 9.18 4.66
N LEU A 48 -15.81 9.53 3.85
CA LEU A 48 -16.62 10.74 4.06
C LEU A 48 -17.41 10.67 5.37
N LEU A 49 -18.04 9.53 5.68
CA LEU A 49 -18.81 9.35 6.92
C LEU A 49 -17.90 9.29 8.15
N LEU A 50 -16.75 8.63 8.07
CA LEU A 50 -15.74 8.64 9.12
C LEU A 50 -15.28 10.07 9.42
N TYR A 51 -14.99 10.85 8.38
CA TYR A 51 -14.60 12.25 8.52
C TYR A 51 -15.68 13.07 9.22
N VAL A 52 -16.93 12.99 8.75
CA VAL A 52 -18.06 13.70 9.34
C VAL A 52 -18.28 13.29 10.79
N TYR A 53 -18.17 12.00 11.11
CA TYR A 53 -18.30 11.48 12.48
C TYR A 53 -17.18 12.02 13.39
N ALA A 54 -15.92 11.82 12.99
CA ALA A 54 -14.75 12.24 13.77
C ALA A 54 -14.73 13.75 14.00
N ARG A 55 -15.13 14.55 12.99
CA ARG A 55 -15.23 16.01 13.09
C ARG A 55 -16.22 16.50 14.16
N ASN A 56 -17.24 15.71 14.44
CA ASN A 56 -18.29 16.08 15.39
C ASN A 56 -18.07 15.55 16.81
N ILE A 57 -17.05 14.71 17.02
CA ILE A 57 -16.65 14.24 18.36
C ILE A 57 -16.00 15.39 19.10
N LYS A 58 -16.62 15.81 20.23
CA LYS A 58 -16.10 16.91 21.06
C LYS A 58 -14.78 16.58 21.76
N SER A 59 -14.49 15.32 21.97
CA SER A 59 -13.34 14.85 22.74
C SER A 59 -12.19 14.45 21.83
N GLY A 60 -11.46 15.45 21.28
CA GLY A 60 -10.20 15.18 20.57
C GLY A 60 -9.18 14.41 21.41
N ASN A 61 -9.21 14.51 22.74
CA ASN A 61 -8.34 13.74 23.62
C ASN A 61 -8.61 12.23 23.54
N THR A 62 -9.86 11.81 23.37
CA THR A 62 -10.22 10.38 23.24
C THR A 62 -9.52 9.75 22.03
N PHE A 63 -9.46 10.46 20.89
CA PHE A 63 -8.74 9.96 19.71
C PHE A 63 -7.26 9.66 20.02
N PHE A 64 -6.56 10.59 20.68
CA PHE A 64 -5.15 10.41 21.02
C PHE A 64 -4.93 9.30 22.06
N ILE A 65 -5.79 9.20 23.08
CA ILE A 65 -5.71 8.15 24.09
C ILE A 65 -5.92 6.77 23.46
N LEU A 66 -6.96 6.62 22.63
CA LEU A 66 -7.25 5.35 21.95
C LEU A 66 -6.09 4.95 21.02
N LEU A 67 -5.56 5.90 20.22
CA LEU A 67 -4.43 5.63 19.34
C LEU A 67 -3.18 5.22 20.13
N PHE A 68 -2.90 5.87 21.26
CA PHE A 68 -1.75 5.56 22.11
C PHE A 68 -1.80 4.13 22.66
N PHE A 69 -2.94 3.71 23.21
CA PHE A 69 -3.09 2.36 23.76
C PHE A 69 -3.22 1.28 22.67
N ALA A 70 -3.83 1.62 21.51
CA ALA A 70 -3.83 0.73 20.36
C ALA A 70 -2.39 0.41 19.88
N GLY A 71 -1.49 1.41 19.94
CA GLY A 71 -0.07 1.20 19.71
C GLY A 71 0.56 0.23 20.69
N GLY A 72 0.20 0.32 21.98
CA GLY A 72 0.68 -0.62 22.99
C GLY A 72 0.28 -2.07 22.71
N LEU A 73 -0.97 -2.29 22.31
CA LEU A 73 -1.42 -3.62 21.89
C LEU A 73 -0.62 -4.15 20.71
N GLN A 74 -0.32 -3.33 19.73
CA GLN A 74 0.54 -3.70 18.60
C GLN A 74 1.99 -3.92 19.01
N GLY A 75 2.51 -3.16 19.98
CA GLY A 75 3.84 -3.35 20.55
C GLY A 75 3.96 -4.68 21.29
N ILE A 76 2.95 -5.07 22.07
CA ILE A 76 2.89 -6.40 22.71
C ILE A 76 2.86 -7.49 21.64
N TRP A 77 1.98 -7.35 20.63
CA TRP A 77 1.89 -8.32 19.53
C TRP A 77 3.23 -8.48 18.81
N TYR A 78 3.91 -7.37 18.52
CA TYR A 78 5.26 -7.37 17.94
C TYR A 78 6.25 -8.18 18.80
N ILE A 79 6.27 -7.97 20.12
CA ILE A 79 7.16 -8.72 21.03
C ILE A 79 6.84 -10.21 20.98
N LEU A 80 5.57 -10.59 21.06
CA LEU A 80 5.15 -11.99 20.99
C LEU A 80 5.53 -12.67 19.66
N GLN A 81 5.60 -11.91 18.55
CA GLN A 81 6.07 -12.42 17.26
C GLN A 81 7.60 -12.58 17.20
N ILE A 82 8.39 -11.62 17.73
CA ILE A 82 9.86 -11.73 17.70
C ILE A 82 10.39 -12.78 18.67
N THR A 83 9.63 -13.11 19.73
CA THR A 83 9.92 -14.19 20.67
C THR A 83 9.38 -15.55 20.24
N ASP A 84 8.86 -15.65 19.00
CA ASP A 84 8.26 -16.87 18.41
C ASP A 84 7.04 -17.42 19.19
N PHE A 85 6.42 -16.61 20.07
CA PHE A 85 5.19 -16.98 20.80
C PHE A 85 3.94 -16.91 19.91
N LEU A 86 3.95 -15.99 18.92
CA LEU A 86 2.92 -15.87 17.90
C LEU A 86 3.56 -15.95 16.50
N PRO A 87 2.87 -16.57 15.52
CA PRO A 87 3.37 -16.62 14.16
C PRO A 87 3.40 -15.22 13.54
N SER A 88 4.41 -14.96 12.72
CA SER A 88 4.44 -13.78 11.86
C SER A 88 3.62 -14.03 10.60
N TYR A 89 2.90 -13.01 10.13
CA TYR A 89 2.16 -13.09 8.86
C TYR A 89 3.08 -13.14 7.63
N HIS A 90 4.35 -12.78 7.80
CA HIS A 90 5.32 -12.77 6.70
C HIS A 90 6.39 -13.83 6.94
N TYR A 91 6.56 -14.76 5.99
CA TYR A 91 7.48 -15.89 6.13
C TYR A 91 8.97 -15.52 6.26
N LEU A 92 9.37 -14.32 5.77
CA LEU A 92 10.75 -13.83 5.85
C LEU A 92 10.99 -12.76 6.92
N LEU A 93 9.92 -12.10 7.41
CA LEU A 93 10.03 -10.95 8.30
C LEU A 93 9.40 -11.29 9.65
N LYS A 94 10.23 -11.40 10.68
CA LYS A 94 9.76 -11.55 12.06
C LYS A 94 9.24 -10.20 12.57
N GLY A 95 8.11 -10.21 13.25
CA GLY A 95 7.59 -9.03 13.94
C GLY A 95 7.01 -7.96 13.02
N THR A 96 5.81 -8.20 12.53
CA THR A 96 5.06 -7.24 11.70
C THR A 96 3.81 -6.71 12.40
N GLY A 97 3.49 -7.18 13.61
CA GLY A 97 2.19 -6.92 14.25
C GLY A 97 1.05 -7.45 13.37
N CYS A 98 -0.02 -6.69 13.24
CA CYS A 98 -1.11 -6.99 12.30
C CYS A 98 -0.82 -6.50 10.86
N PHE A 99 0.35 -5.94 10.59
CA PHE A 99 0.73 -5.42 9.27
C PHE A 99 1.61 -6.44 8.54
N PHE A 100 1.61 -6.38 7.18
CA PHE A 100 2.50 -7.21 6.37
C PHE A 100 3.94 -6.67 6.28
N ASN A 101 4.16 -5.42 6.74
CA ASN A 101 5.46 -4.75 6.61
C ASN A 101 5.88 -4.14 7.96
N PRO A 102 7.06 -4.48 8.49
CA PRO A 102 7.58 -3.90 9.74
C PRO A 102 7.66 -2.37 9.69
N SER A 103 7.98 -1.76 8.53
CA SER A 103 8.07 -0.30 8.43
C SER A 103 6.71 0.39 8.63
N ILE A 104 5.61 -0.24 8.22
CA ILE A 104 4.26 0.27 8.48
C ILE A 104 3.90 0.11 9.96
N LEU A 105 4.26 -1.02 10.58
CA LEU A 105 4.13 -1.17 12.04
C LEU A 105 4.91 -0.05 12.76
N ALA A 106 6.16 0.20 12.38
CA ALA A 106 6.96 1.27 12.99
C ALA A 106 6.32 2.64 12.83
N LEU A 107 5.71 2.95 11.67
CA LEU A 107 4.90 4.16 11.52
C LEU A 107 3.74 4.19 12.50
N PHE A 108 2.98 3.11 12.61
CA PHE A 108 1.84 3.05 13.53
C PHE A 108 2.27 3.27 15.00
N LEU A 109 3.40 2.68 15.41
CA LEU A 109 3.97 2.91 16.74
C LEU A 109 4.42 4.38 16.93
N VAL A 110 4.99 5.02 15.91
CA VAL A 110 5.34 6.45 15.91
C VAL A 110 4.10 7.33 16.07
N LEU A 111 3.03 7.07 15.30
CA LEU A 111 1.77 7.83 15.42
C LEU A 111 1.17 7.66 16.81
N SER A 112 1.24 6.47 17.38
CA SER A 112 0.78 6.15 18.73
C SER A 112 1.64 6.84 19.78
N LEU A 113 2.95 6.89 19.61
CA LEU A 113 3.87 7.61 20.52
C LEU A 113 3.58 9.11 20.51
N LEU A 114 3.41 9.72 19.33
CA LEU A 114 3.02 11.12 19.18
C LEU A 114 1.66 11.39 19.84
N ALA A 115 0.70 10.49 19.67
CA ALA A 115 -0.60 10.58 20.34
C ALA A 115 -0.48 10.51 21.87
N GLY A 116 0.40 9.67 22.40
CA GLY A 116 0.75 9.62 23.82
C GLY A 116 1.30 10.95 24.32
N ILE A 117 2.30 11.52 23.61
CA ILE A 117 2.85 12.85 23.94
C ILE A 117 1.78 13.95 23.91
N CYS A 118 0.77 13.82 23.03
CA CYS A 118 -0.32 14.80 22.91
C CYS A 118 -1.40 14.64 24.00
N SER A 119 -1.60 13.42 24.50
CA SER A 119 -2.67 13.12 25.47
C SER A 119 -2.22 13.14 26.92
N PHE A 120 -0.92 13.21 27.20
CA PHE A 120 -0.39 13.22 28.56
C PHE A 120 -0.88 14.44 29.35
N LYS A 121 -1.31 14.21 30.60
CA LYS A 121 -1.74 15.26 31.54
C LYS A 121 -1.00 15.11 32.86
N LYS A 122 -0.53 16.22 33.39
CA LYS A 122 0.16 16.26 34.69
C LYS A 122 -0.75 15.84 35.85
N GLU A 123 -2.05 16.05 35.71
CA GLU A 123 -3.09 15.74 36.71
C GLU A 123 -3.46 14.24 36.77
N PHE A 124 -2.91 13.41 35.92
CA PHE A 124 -3.15 11.95 35.98
C PHE A 124 -2.71 11.38 37.34
N SER A 125 -3.50 10.45 37.88
CA SER A 125 -3.11 9.69 39.07
C SER A 125 -1.77 8.92 38.83
N ILE A 126 -1.10 8.55 39.90
CA ILE A 126 0.19 7.88 39.82
C ILE A 126 0.08 6.58 39.01
N GLY A 127 -0.99 5.77 39.20
CA GLY A 127 -1.21 4.55 38.44
C GLY A 127 -1.34 4.81 36.93
N TRP A 128 -2.09 5.87 36.53
CA TRP A 128 -2.17 6.26 35.12
C TRP A 128 -0.84 6.74 34.55
N LYS A 129 -0.02 7.46 35.33
CA LYS A 129 1.33 7.87 34.88
C LYS A 129 2.24 6.67 34.67
N VAL A 130 2.18 5.67 35.55
CA VAL A 130 2.96 4.42 35.39
C VAL A 130 2.50 3.66 34.15
N CYS A 131 1.21 3.41 33.97
CA CYS A 131 0.68 2.76 32.75
C CYS A 131 1.07 3.51 31.48
N TRP A 132 1.01 4.85 31.51
CA TRP A 132 1.42 5.69 30.40
C TRP A 132 2.91 5.53 30.10
N LEU A 133 3.77 5.56 31.13
CA LEU A 133 5.22 5.40 30.98
C LEU A 133 5.58 4.02 30.43
N LEU A 134 4.99 2.96 30.96
CA LEU A 134 5.23 1.60 30.49
C LEU A 134 4.85 1.44 29.01
N ASN A 135 3.68 1.97 28.62
CA ASN A 135 3.26 1.95 27.22
C ASN A 135 4.20 2.79 26.33
N PHE A 136 4.64 3.95 26.80
CA PHE A 136 5.59 4.82 26.09
C PHE A 136 6.92 4.08 25.83
N LEU A 137 7.47 3.42 26.85
CA LEU A 137 8.71 2.65 26.75
C LEU A 137 8.56 1.45 25.81
N LEU A 138 7.41 0.77 25.84
CA LEU A 138 7.07 -0.32 24.91
C LEU A 138 7.05 0.15 23.45
N LEU A 139 6.41 1.28 23.17
CA LEU A 139 6.37 1.87 21.82
C LEU A 139 7.76 2.27 21.36
N LEU A 140 8.54 2.90 22.23
CA LEU A 140 9.90 3.32 21.93
C LEU A 140 10.79 2.11 21.61
N TYR A 141 10.70 1.03 22.41
CA TYR A 141 11.39 -0.22 22.14
C TYR A 141 11.05 -0.78 20.77
N GLY A 142 9.75 -0.85 20.41
CA GLY A 142 9.33 -1.34 19.09
C GLY A 142 9.88 -0.49 17.93
N ILE A 143 9.86 0.84 18.05
CA ILE A 143 10.41 1.77 17.04
C ILE A 143 11.92 1.55 16.86
N LEU A 144 12.66 1.44 17.98
CA LEU A 144 14.11 1.20 17.99
C LEU A 144 14.45 -0.17 17.37
N SER A 145 13.73 -1.22 17.77
CA SER A 145 13.97 -2.59 17.35
C SER A 145 13.70 -2.79 15.84
N ILE A 146 12.61 -2.22 15.31
CA ILE A 146 12.27 -2.29 13.86
C ILE A 146 13.23 -1.44 13.02
N ASN A 147 13.73 -0.34 13.56
CA ASN A 147 14.70 0.56 12.94
C ASN A 147 14.34 0.98 11.51
N SER A 148 13.11 1.46 11.32
CA SER A 148 12.63 1.98 10.03
C SER A 148 13.04 3.44 9.84
N ARG A 149 13.87 3.72 8.84
CA ARG A 149 14.37 5.07 8.52
C ARG A 149 13.24 6.07 8.25
N ALA A 150 12.23 5.67 7.46
CA ALA A 150 11.07 6.52 7.16
C ALA A 150 10.27 6.86 8.43
N SER A 151 10.19 5.91 9.38
CA SER A 151 9.48 6.12 10.65
C SER A 151 10.23 7.07 11.58
N TRP A 152 11.57 7.06 11.57
CA TRP A 152 12.37 8.05 12.29
C TRP A 152 12.15 9.46 11.76
N ILE A 153 12.14 9.63 10.43
CA ILE A 153 11.83 10.92 9.81
C ILE A 153 10.42 11.38 10.22
N ALA A 154 9.44 10.48 10.17
CA ALA A 154 8.07 10.77 10.60
C ALA A 154 7.99 11.21 12.06
N LEU A 155 8.71 10.54 12.97
CA LEU A 155 8.75 10.89 14.39
C LEU A 155 9.34 12.29 14.59
N VAL A 156 10.49 12.56 14.00
CA VAL A 156 11.17 13.86 14.09
C VAL A 156 10.26 14.97 13.57
N MET A 157 9.65 14.77 12.39
CA MET A 157 8.76 15.75 11.78
C MET A 157 7.52 16.03 12.65
N GLY A 158 6.91 14.99 13.24
CA GLY A 158 5.80 15.14 14.16
C GLY A 158 6.17 15.91 15.45
N ILE A 159 7.33 15.61 16.03
CA ILE A 159 7.84 16.32 17.23
C ILE A 159 8.15 17.78 16.90
N LEU A 160 8.85 18.04 15.80
CA LEU A 160 9.19 19.40 15.38
C LEU A 160 7.94 20.25 15.09
N TRP A 161 6.93 19.65 14.43
CA TRP A 161 5.64 20.33 14.24
C TRP A 161 5.00 20.72 15.56
N LYS A 162 5.04 19.84 16.55
CA LYS A 162 4.51 20.12 17.89
C LYS A 162 5.33 21.20 18.61
N ALA A 163 6.66 21.18 18.47
CA ALA A 163 7.58 22.12 19.11
C ALA A 163 7.61 23.51 18.46
N ALA A 164 7.49 23.60 17.14
CA ALA A 164 7.67 24.84 16.34
C ALA A 164 6.77 26.02 16.72
N ARG A 165 6.00 26.00 17.85
CA ARG A 165 4.85 26.66 17.86
C ARG A 165 4.46 27.64 18.90
N GLN A 166 5.02 27.64 20.00
CA GLN A 166 4.46 28.49 21.08
C GLN A 166 4.88 29.95 21.03
N LYS A 167 5.94 30.30 20.35
CA LYS A 167 6.59 31.62 20.43
C LYS A 167 6.54 32.47 19.16
N TYR A 168 6.26 31.87 17.98
CA TYR A 168 6.38 32.58 16.71
C TYR A 168 5.09 32.54 15.89
N ARG A 169 4.70 33.71 15.37
CA ARG A 169 3.49 33.90 14.54
C ARG A 169 3.63 33.31 13.12
N TYR A 170 4.85 32.98 12.72
CA TYR A 170 5.21 32.37 11.44
C TYR A 170 6.24 31.26 11.69
N PRO A 171 6.23 30.16 10.88
CA PRO A 171 7.31 29.20 10.92
C PRO A 171 8.62 29.92 10.56
N ASN A 172 9.59 29.91 11.46
CA ASN A 172 10.90 30.48 11.17
C ASN A 172 11.51 29.69 10.00
N TYR A 173 12.09 30.43 9.01
CA TYR A 173 12.91 29.85 7.95
C TYR A 173 14.01 28.93 8.52
N LEU A 174 14.50 29.20 9.73
CA LEU A 174 15.45 28.35 10.44
C LEU A 174 14.88 26.96 10.75
N SER A 175 13.61 26.86 11.18
CA SER A 175 12.95 25.54 11.38
C SER A 175 12.80 24.79 10.06
N PHE A 176 12.53 25.49 8.95
CA PHE A 176 12.45 24.89 7.64
C PHE A 176 13.83 24.40 7.15
N ILE A 177 14.89 25.19 7.36
CA ILE A 177 16.27 24.83 7.03
C ILE A 177 16.70 23.61 7.84
N LEU A 178 16.44 23.58 9.15
CA LEU A 178 16.75 22.44 10.01
C LEU A 178 16.01 21.17 9.58
N LEU A 179 14.72 21.29 9.24
CA LEU A 179 13.92 20.20 8.71
C LEU A 179 14.46 19.65 7.40
N SER A 180 14.82 20.55 6.49
CA SER A 180 15.42 20.17 5.20
C SER A 180 16.80 19.53 5.40
N GLY A 181 17.60 20.03 6.32
CA GLY A 181 18.90 19.47 6.67
C GLY A 181 18.78 18.05 7.25
N ILE A 182 17.87 17.82 8.19
CA ILE A 182 17.61 16.49 8.77
C ILE A 182 17.11 15.51 7.70
N LEU A 183 16.26 16.00 6.79
CA LEU A 183 15.77 15.19 5.67
C LEU A 183 16.91 14.78 4.73
N LEU A 184 17.77 15.71 4.35
CA LEU A 184 18.93 15.46 3.48
C LEU A 184 19.94 14.49 4.14
N ILE A 185 20.24 14.69 5.42
CA ILE A 185 21.10 13.78 6.19
C ILE A 185 20.47 12.37 6.25
N GLY A 186 19.16 12.27 6.49
CA GLY A 186 18.43 11.01 6.51
C GLY A 186 18.46 10.29 5.15
N ILE A 187 18.33 11.02 4.05
CA ILE A 187 18.46 10.49 2.67
C ILE A 187 19.88 9.99 2.43
N TYR A 188 20.88 10.79 2.75
CA TYR A 188 22.31 10.43 2.56
C TYR A 188 22.71 9.20 3.40
N ALA A 189 22.40 9.20 4.67
CA ALA A 189 22.65 8.05 5.54
C ALA A 189 21.90 6.78 5.05
N GLY A 190 20.67 6.96 4.58
CA GLY A 190 19.88 5.90 3.98
C GLY A 190 20.52 5.30 2.71
N TYR A 191 21.09 6.13 1.86
CA TYR A 191 21.82 5.68 0.68
C TYR A 191 23.05 4.85 1.03
N ARG A 192 23.86 5.33 1.97
CA ARG A 192 25.09 4.64 2.41
C ARG A 192 24.82 3.27 3.04
N MET A 193 23.71 3.11 3.77
CA MET A 193 23.40 1.87 4.49
C MET A 193 22.79 0.76 3.61
N ARG A 194 21.98 1.09 2.60
CA ARG A 194 21.31 0.13 1.71
C ARG A 194 21.12 0.73 0.31
N PRO A 195 22.17 0.76 -0.51
CA PRO A 195 22.12 1.37 -1.84
C PRO A 195 21.06 0.72 -2.75
N ASP A 196 20.92 -0.60 -2.73
CA ASP A 196 19.94 -1.33 -3.56
C ASP A 196 18.49 -0.89 -3.31
N SER A 197 18.15 -0.62 -2.05
CA SER A 197 16.81 -0.15 -1.69
C SER A 197 16.53 1.27 -2.20
N VAL A 198 17.55 2.10 -2.33
CA VAL A 198 17.44 3.47 -2.88
C VAL A 198 17.41 3.41 -4.40
N GLN A 199 18.30 2.63 -5.01
CA GLN A 199 18.31 2.43 -6.46
C GLN A 199 17.01 1.83 -6.97
N GLY A 200 16.44 0.85 -6.26
CA GLY A 200 15.12 0.29 -6.59
C GLY A 200 13.99 1.33 -6.57
N ARG A 201 14.03 2.31 -5.65
CA ARG A 201 13.06 3.41 -5.65
C ARG A 201 13.29 4.38 -6.80
N PHE A 202 14.54 4.70 -7.12
CA PHE A 202 14.85 5.54 -8.28
C PHE A 202 14.36 4.90 -9.58
N LEU A 203 14.58 3.59 -9.76
CA LEU A 203 14.00 2.86 -10.89
C LEU A 203 12.47 3.04 -10.94
N ILE A 204 11.77 2.80 -9.82
CA ILE A 204 10.31 2.92 -9.76
C ILE A 204 9.88 4.35 -10.16
N TRP A 205 10.56 5.37 -9.66
CA TRP A 205 10.23 6.77 -9.96
C TRP A 205 10.53 7.13 -11.42
N GLN A 206 11.60 6.58 -12.01
CA GLN A 206 11.90 6.76 -13.44
C GLN A 206 10.84 6.09 -14.32
N VAL A 207 10.45 4.85 -14.01
CA VAL A 207 9.40 4.12 -14.75
C VAL A 207 8.07 4.87 -14.68
N ILE A 208 7.66 5.35 -13.50
CA ILE A 208 6.43 6.12 -13.33
C ILE A 208 6.56 7.47 -14.06
N GLY A 209 7.69 8.16 -13.87
CA GLY A 209 7.95 9.48 -14.45
C GLY A 209 7.93 9.50 -15.97
N SER A 210 8.46 8.46 -16.62
CA SER A 210 8.46 8.33 -18.08
C SER A 210 7.06 8.28 -18.69
N LYS A 211 6.06 7.83 -17.91
CA LYS A 211 4.67 7.67 -18.36
C LYS A 211 3.74 8.81 -17.94
N LEU A 212 4.16 9.69 -17.03
CA LEU A 212 3.34 10.84 -16.60
C LEU A 212 2.82 11.71 -17.76
N PRO A 213 3.60 12.03 -18.81
CA PRO A 213 3.11 12.88 -19.90
C PRO A 213 1.92 12.31 -20.66
N GLU A 214 1.76 10.99 -20.75
CA GLU A 214 0.71 10.32 -21.52
C GLU A 214 -0.70 10.56 -20.95
N ALA A 215 -0.83 10.82 -19.64
CA ALA A 215 -2.10 11.11 -18.97
C ALA A 215 -1.96 12.20 -17.91
N LEU A 216 -1.22 13.27 -18.23
CA LEU A 216 -0.79 14.31 -17.30
C LEU A 216 -1.94 14.98 -16.52
N TRP A 217 -3.07 15.26 -17.17
CA TRP A 217 -4.17 16.01 -16.56
C TRP A 217 -5.05 15.19 -15.65
N LEU A 218 -5.40 13.96 -16.06
CA LEU A 218 -6.39 13.12 -15.39
C LEU A 218 -5.78 11.87 -14.74
N GLY A 219 -4.53 11.54 -15.02
CA GLY A 219 -3.84 10.36 -14.49
C GLY A 219 -4.19 9.06 -15.21
N HIS A 220 -3.45 8.01 -14.87
CA HIS A 220 -3.55 6.67 -15.48
C HIS A 220 -4.52 5.73 -14.74
N GLY A 221 -4.96 6.07 -13.53
CA GLY A 221 -5.69 5.18 -12.64
C GLY A 221 -4.77 4.31 -11.78
N SER A 222 -5.25 3.16 -11.33
CA SER A 222 -4.57 2.31 -10.35
C SER A 222 -3.15 1.91 -10.76
N LEU A 223 -2.16 2.34 -9.98
CA LEU A 223 -0.75 1.98 -10.18
C LEU A 223 -0.52 0.47 -9.98
N GLU A 224 -1.24 -0.18 -9.07
CA GLU A 224 -1.07 -1.60 -8.74
C GLU A 224 -1.24 -2.51 -9.95
N ALA A 225 -2.22 -2.20 -10.80
CA ALA A 225 -2.48 -2.95 -12.03
C ALA A 225 -1.51 -2.60 -13.17
N LEU A 226 -0.95 -1.38 -13.17
CA LEU A 226 -0.19 -0.85 -14.31
C LEU A 226 1.31 -0.94 -14.14
N TYR A 227 1.85 -0.94 -12.91
CA TYR A 227 3.28 -0.77 -12.69
C TYR A 227 4.14 -1.84 -13.36
N MET A 228 3.82 -3.14 -13.22
CA MET A 228 4.65 -4.21 -13.78
C MET A 228 4.68 -4.22 -15.32
N PRO A 229 3.56 -4.02 -16.04
CA PRO A 229 3.59 -3.78 -17.48
C PRO A 229 4.43 -2.56 -17.90
N LEU A 230 4.36 -1.45 -17.12
CA LEU A 230 5.17 -0.26 -17.38
C LEU A 230 6.66 -0.54 -17.18
N GLN A 231 7.04 -1.26 -16.11
CA GLN A 231 8.41 -1.69 -15.88
C GLN A 231 8.93 -2.58 -17.02
N ALA A 232 8.08 -3.49 -17.54
CA ALA A 232 8.44 -4.30 -18.70
C ALA A 232 8.67 -3.45 -19.96
N GLY A 233 7.83 -2.48 -20.23
CA GLY A 233 8.01 -1.53 -21.33
C GLY A 233 9.30 -0.75 -21.19
N TRP A 234 9.59 -0.24 -19.99
CA TRP A 234 10.81 0.51 -19.70
C TRP A 234 12.08 -0.33 -19.94
N PHE A 235 12.14 -1.59 -19.47
CA PHE A 235 13.29 -2.46 -19.70
C PHE A 235 13.40 -2.96 -21.15
N ARG A 236 12.32 -2.98 -21.92
CA ARG A 236 12.39 -3.25 -23.37
C ARG A 236 13.15 -2.15 -24.10
N GLU A 237 12.99 -0.90 -23.67
CA GLU A 237 13.67 0.27 -24.22
C GLU A 237 15.10 0.44 -23.63
N HIS A 238 15.34 -0.06 -22.42
CA HIS A 238 16.58 0.10 -21.65
C HIS A 238 17.16 -1.26 -21.23
N SER A 239 17.40 -2.14 -22.21
CA SER A 239 17.81 -3.53 -21.98
C SER A 239 19.15 -3.68 -21.23
N VAL A 240 20.09 -2.74 -21.41
CA VAL A 240 21.40 -2.71 -20.72
C VAL A 240 21.35 -1.70 -19.57
N SER A 241 20.51 -1.95 -18.56
CA SER A 241 20.37 -1.03 -17.43
C SER A 241 21.01 -1.61 -16.16
N ALA A 242 21.78 -0.76 -15.46
CA ALA A 242 22.31 -1.06 -14.12
C ALA A 242 21.20 -1.40 -13.10
N TYR A 243 19.95 -1.01 -13.36
CA TYR A 243 18.81 -1.27 -12.49
C TYR A 243 18.23 -2.69 -12.63
N ALA A 244 18.67 -3.50 -13.59
CA ALA A 244 18.17 -4.86 -13.82
C ALA A 244 18.21 -5.72 -12.54
N ASN A 245 19.29 -5.61 -11.74
CA ASN A 245 19.49 -6.38 -10.52
C ASN A 245 18.60 -5.90 -9.34
N VAL A 246 18.15 -4.64 -9.35
CA VAL A 246 17.28 -4.10 -8.29
C VAL A 246 15.81 -4.14 -8.67
N ALA A 247 15.49 -4.40 -9.93
CA ALA A 247 14.12 -4.57 -10.40
C ALA A 247 13.45 -5.77 -9.71
N GLY A 248 12.25 -5.57 -9.21
CA GLY A 248 11.45 -6.60 -8.53
C GLY A 248 9.98 -6.48 -8.85
N ASN A 249 9.19 -7.43 -8.34
CA ASN A 249 7.73 -7.38 -8.44
C ASN A 249 7.20 -6.33 -7.44
N ASN A 250 7.06 -5.10 -7.88
CA ASN A 250 6.57 -3.99 -7.08
C ASN A 250 5.17 -3.57 -7.53
N VAL A 251 4.37 -3.10 -6.58
CA VAL A 251 3.04 -2.54 -6.80
C VAL A 251 2.89 -1.14 -6.19
N TYR A 252 3.92 -0.67 -5.50
CA TYR A 252 3.93 0.62 -4.79
C TYR A 252 4.93 1.59 -5.40
N ALA A 253 4.56 2.87 -5.46
CA ALA A 253 5.48 3.94 -5.88
C ALA A 253 6.58 4.24 -4.84
N PHE A 254 6.41 3.82 -3.59
CA PHE A 254 7.23 4.24 -2.44
C PHE A 254 7.37 5.77 -2.31
N ASN A 255 6.41 6.50 -2.88
CA ASN A 255 6.21 7.93 -2.77
C ASN A 255 4.74 8.24 -3.09
N GLU A 256 3.98 8.65 -2.07
CA GLU A 256 2.54 8.88 -2.21
C GLU A 256 2.22 10.09 -3.09
N PHE A 257 3.09 11.09 -3.14
CA PHE A 257 2.91 12.27 -3.98
C PHE A 257 2.99 11.88 -5.46
N LEU A 258 4.00 11.07 -5.80
CA LEU A 258 4.16 10.55 -7.16
C LEU A 258 3.03 9.58 -7.52
N ARG A 259 2.58 8.74 -6.57
CA ARG A 259 1.45 7.84 -6.79
C ARG A 259 0.17 8.61 -7.10
N ILE A 260 -0.18 9.60 -6.27
CA ILE A 260 -1.39 10.39 -6.48
C ILE A 260 -1.32 11.16 -7.80
N LEU A 261 -0.15 11.73 -8.14
CA LEU A 261 0.05 12.39 -9.43
C LEU A 261 -0.15 11.41 -10.59
N PHE A 262 0.38 10.20 -10.51
CA PHE A 262 0.22 9.18 -11.54
C PHE A 262 -1.24 8.71 -11.66
N GLU A 263 -1.89 8.41 -10.53
CA GLU A 263 -3.24 7.85 -10.52
C GLU A 263 -4.32 8.87 -10.90
N THR A 264 -4.15 10.14 -10.53
CA THR A 264 -5.20 11.18 -10.63
C THR A 264 -4.82 12.38 -11.48
N GLY A 265 -3.59 12.42 -11.99
CA GLY A 265 -3.07 13.54 -12.78
C GLY A 265 -2.89 14.81 -11.97
N ILE A 266 -2.58 15.91 -12.67
CA ILE A 266 -2.42 17.23 -12.07
C ILE A 266 -3.68 17.67 -11.33
N ALA A 267 -4.87 17.39 -11.85
CA ALA A 267 -6.12 17.82 -11.23
C ALA A 267 -6.28 17.25 -9.80
N GLY A 268 -6.10 15.94 -9.62
CA GLY A 268 -6.17 15.32 -8.29
C GLY A 268 -4.98 15.68 -7.42
N PHE A 269 -3.80 15.81 -8.00
CA PHE A 269 -2.59 16.21 -7.27
C PHE A 269 -2.72 17.64 -6.69
N VAL A 270 -3.27 18.58 -7.43
CA VAL A 270 -3.56 19.94 -6.93
C VAL A 270 -4.55 19.90 -5.76
N LEU A 271 -5.63 19.12 -5.87
CA LEU A 271 -6.57 18.94 -4.76
C LEU A 271 -5.88 18.34 -3.53
N PHE A 272 -4.98 17.37 -3.72
CA PHE A 272 -4.21 16.77 -2.64
C PHE A 272 -3.26 17.78 -1.97
N VAL A 273 -2.53 18.57 -2.76
CA VAL A 273 -1.64 19.61 -2.25
C VAL A 273 -2.44 20.70 -1.51
N LEU A 274 -3.59 21.10 -2.04
CA LEU A 274 -4.50 22.03 -1.37
C LEU A 274 -5.02 21.47 -0.04
N LEU A 275 -5.34 20.16 0.01
CA LEU A 275 -5.76 19.48 1.24
C LEU A 275 -4.64 19.51 2.29
N ILE A 276 -3.41 19.21 1.90
CA ILE A 276 -2.24 19.28 2.79
C ILE A 276 -2.01 20.70 3.27
N PHE A 277 -1.98 21.67 2.36
CA PHE A 277 -1.73 23.07 2.68
C PHE A 277 -2.78 23.62 3.66
N THR A 278 -4.06 23.40 3.37
CA THR A 278 -5.16 23.87 4.24
C THR A 278 -5.15 23.15 5.59
N GLY A 279 -4.90 21.83 5.59
CA GLY A 279 -4.75 21.05 6.83
C GLY A 279 -3.61 21.56 7.71
N CYS A 280 -2.42 21.78 7.15
CA CYS A 280 -1.27 22.34 7.85
C CYS A 280 -1.54 23.77 8.33
N ARG A 281 -2.09 24.64 7.47
CA ARG A 281 -2.44 26.02 7.84
C ARG A 281 -3.42 26.09 9.01
N HIS A 282 -4.50 25.31 8.96
CA HIS A 282 -5.49 25.27 10.04
C HIS A 282 -4.96 24.59 11.30
N SER A 283 -4.13 23.57 11.17
CA SER A 283 -3.43 22.96 12.29
C SER A 283 -2.51 23.98 12.99
N PHE A 284 -1.71 24.70 12.22
CA PHE A 284 -0.74 25.66 12.75
C PHE A 284 -1.41 26.86 13.46
N ARG A 285 -2.48 27.41 12.85
CA ARG A 285 -3.24 28.55 13.39
C ARG A 285 -4.29 28.16 14.42
N GLY A 286 -4.62 26.89 14.53
CA GLY A 286 -5.67 26.37 15.39
C GLY A 286 -5.27 26.29 16.87
N ASN A 287 -6.17 25.72 17.68
CA ASN A 287 -5.93 25.46 19.09
C ASN A 287 -4.96 24.27 19.29
N GLN A 288 -4.64 23.95 20.57
CA GLN A 288 -3.71 22.86 20.89
C GLN A 288 -4.10 21.53 20.26
N LYS A 289 -5.40 21.17 20.25
CA LYS A 289 -5.90 19.91 19.66
C LYS A 289 -5.68 19.84 18.15
N SER A 290 -5.88 20.96 17.44
CA SER A 290 -5.57 21.04 16.01
C SER A 290 -4.10 20.83 15.74
N ARG A 291 -3.23 21.39 16.58
CA ARG A 291 -1.79 21.24 16.43
C ARG A 291 -1.32 19.83 16.73
N ASP A 292 -1.88 19.21 17.75
CA ASP A 292 -1.61 17.83 18.12
C ASP A 292 -2.04 16.87 16.98
N ALA A 293 -3.21 17.11 16.38
CA ALA A 293 -3.65 16.35 15.20
C ALA A 293 -2.76 16.60 13.96
N GLY A 294 -2.29 17.84 13.79
CA GLY A 294 -1.33 18.19 12.73
C GLY A 294 0.01 17.48 12.86
N SER A 295 0.50 17.23 14.09
CA SER A 295 1.75 16.47 14.29
C SER A 295 1.60 15.03 13.82
N VAL A 296 0.47 14.38 14.07
CA VAL A 296 0.15 13.04 13.58
C VAL A 296 0.00 13.04 12.06
N PHE A 297 -0.74 14.02 11.51
CA PHE A 297 -0.95 14.13 10.07
C PHE A 297 0.35 14.37 9.31
N LEU A 298 1.21 15.28 9.78
CA LEU A 298 2.51 15.56 9.16
C LEU A 298 3.47 14.36 9.24
N ALA A 299 3.43 13.59 10.32
CA ALA A 299 4.22 12.36 10.43
C ALA A 299 3.83 11.34 9.34
N ILE A 300 2.51 11.18 9.07
CA ILE A 300 2.03 10.31 7.97
C ILE A 300 2.51 10.83 6.62
N LEU A 301 2.40 12.12 6.35
CA LEU A 301 2.84 12.73 5.10
C LEU A 301 4.36 12.56 4.89
N SER A 302 5.15 12.80 5.94
CA SER A 302 6.61 12.67 5.89
C SER A 302 7.04 11.22 5.59
N PHE A 303 6.37 10.24 6.19
CA PHE A 303 6.56 8.84 5.85
C PHE A 303 6.18 8.53 4.40
N GLY A 304 5.12 9.16 3.90
CA GLY A 304 4.61 9.00 2.55
C GLY A 304 5.57 9.43 1.43
N PHE A 305 6.57 10.24 1.72
CA PHE A 305 7.64 10.56 0.77
C PHE A 305 8.54 9.35 0.45
N PHE A 306 8.62 8.38 1.36
CA PHE A 306 9.55 7.25 1.23
C PHE A 306 8.85 5.88 1.30
N SER A 307 7.53 5.87 1.42
CA SER A 307 6.75 4.64 1.59
C SER A 307 5.31 4.83 1.08
N TYR A 308 4.39 3.92 1.47
CA TYR A 308 3.03 3.83 0.95
C TYR A 308 1.96 3.81 2.07
N PRO A 309 1.91 4.80 3.00
CA PRO A 309 0.96 4.81 4.11
C PRO A 309 -0.50 4.84 3.67
N PHE A 310 -0.81 5.49 2.54
CA PHE A 310 -2.18 5.58 2.03
C PHE A 310 -2.64 4.35 1.23
N SER A 311 -1.83 3.29 1.18
CA SER A 311 -2.28 1.96 0.75
C SER A 311 -2.77 1.12 1.93
N ILE A 312 -2.68 1.63 3.18
CA ILE A 312 -3.02 0.90 4.40
C ILE A 312 -4.26 1.55 5.04
N GLY A 313 -5.39 0.85 5.02
CA GLY A 313 -6.68 1.38 5.47
C GLY A 313 -6.66 1.95 6.90
N LEU A 314 -5.94 1.30 7.83
CA LEU A 314 -5.80 1.80 9.21
C LEU A 314 -5.07 3.15 9.25
N ILE A 315 -4.02 3.34 8.45
CA ILE A 315 -3.28 4.60 8.40
C ILE A 315 -4.12 5.71 7.74
N ILE A 316 -4.87 5.38 6.68
CA ILE A 316 -5.84 6.31 6.08
C ILE A 316 -6.87 6.76 7.13
N THR A 317 -7.41 5.82 7.92
CA THR A 317 -8.37 6.09 8.99
C THR A 317 -7.80 7.10 10.00
N ILE A 318 -6.54 6.94 10.42
CA ILE A 318 -5.85 7.86 11.33
C ILE A 318 -5.66 9.23 10.67
N ALA A 319 -5.25 9.29 9.39
CA ALA A 319 -5.08 10.54 8.66
C ALA A 319 -6.39 11.31 8.53
N VAL A 320 -7.48 10.63 8.18
CA VAL A 320 -8.83 11.20 8.07
C VAL A 320 -9.32 11.71 9.43
N ALA A 321 -9.11 10.94 10.50
CA ALA A 321 -9.48 11.36 11.86
C ALA A 321 -8.66 12.59 12.30
N ALA A 322 -7.37 12.65 12.01
CA ALA A 322 -6.53 13.81 12.31
C ALA A 322 -7.01 15.07 11.56
N LEU A 323 -7.30 14.95 10.24
CA LEU A 323 -7.87 16.05 9.44
C LEU A 323 -9.23 16.49 9.99
N ALA A 324 -10.07 15.56 10.40
CA ALA A 324 -11.38 15.83 10.99
C ALA A 324 -11.26 16.59 12.33
N VAL A 325 -10.29 16.23 13.19
CA VAL A 325 -10.00 16.96 14.43
C VAL A 325 -9.52 18.38 14.12
N ILE A 326 -8.65 18.56 13.11
CA ILE A 326 -8.20 19.89 12.67
C ILE A 326 -9.41 20.71 12.23
N ALA A 327 -10.23 20.20 11.32
CA ALA A 327 -11.40 20.90 10.77
C ALA A 327 -12.44 21.25 11.84
N GLY A 328 -12.66 20.34 12.81
CA GLY A 328 -13.61 20.56 13.91
C GLY A 328 -13.26 21.71 14.85
N ASN A 329 -12.00 22.16 14.83
CA ASN A 329 -11.46 23.24 15.67
C ASN A 329 -11.17 24.55 14.90
N VAL A 330 -11.59 24.65 13.63
CA VAL A 330 -11.45 25.88 12.83
C VAL A 330 -12.52 26.88 13.19
N SER A 331 -12.12 28.13 13.39
CA SER A 331 -13.01 29.22 13.84
C SER A 331 -13.77 29.91 12.69
N SER A 332 -13.30 29.79 11.45
CA SER A 332 -13.82 30.54 10.29
C SER A 332 -14.67 29.62 9.39
N PRO A 333 -16.00 29.60 9.50
CA PRO A 333 -16.84 28.81 8.61
C PRO A 333 -17.02 29.54 7.27
N VAL A 334 -16.96 28.79 6.16
CA VAL A 334 -17.32 29.28 4.81
C VAL A 334 -18.82 29.23 4.62
N LEU A 335 -19.49 28.23 5.17
CA LEU A 335 -20.94 28.06 5.09
C LEU A 335 -21.52 27.82 6.47
N VAL A 336 -22.57 28.60 6.80
CA VAL A 336 -23.33 28.47 8.04
C VAL A 336 -24.78 28.18 7.68
N LYS A 337 -25.26 26.96 7.88
CA LYS A 337 -26.67 26.61 7.71
C LYS A 337 -27.34 26.45 9.08
N LYS A 338 -28.37 27.28 9.36
CA LYS A 338 -29.25 27.10 10.54
C LYS A 338 -30.23 25.97 10.18
N GLY A 339 -30.15 24.83 10.84
CA GLY A 339 -31.08 23.74 10.59
C GLY A 339 -31.11 22.69 11.71
N ARG A 340 -32.24 21.95 11.75
CA ARG A 340 -32.52 20.84 12.68
C ARG A 340 -31.75 19.52 12.36
N TRP A 341 -30.78 19.56 11.51
CA TRP A 341 -30.08 18.40 10.93
C TRP A 341 -29.22 17.54 11.88
N LYS A 342 -29.26 17.86 13.17
CA LYS A 342 -28.34 17.33 14.18
C LYS A 342 -28.57 15.90 14.60
N THR A 343 -29.81 15.47 14.60
CA THR A 343 -30.16 14.11 15.06
C THR A 343 -30.05 13.15 13.90
N GLY A 344 -30.48 13.56 12.71
CA GLY A 344 -30.52 12.71 11.52
C GLY A 344 -29.13 12.24 11.05
N TYR A 345 -28.14 13.14 10.87
CA TYR A 345 -26.82 12.70 10.38
C TYR A 345 -26.03 11.90 11.42
N ARG A 346 -26.21 12.18 12.73
CA ARG A 346 -25.61 11.36 13.79
C ARG A 346 -26.21 9.96 13.82
N PHE A 347 -27.51 9.88 13.62
CA PHE A 347 -28.22 8.62 13.51
C PHE A 347 -27.75 7.85 12.26
N VAL A 348 -27.70 8.51 11.10
CA VAL A 348 -27.20 7.91 9.84
C VAL A 348 -25.73 7.51 9.98
N ALA A 349 -24.86 8.38 10.47
CA ALA A 349 -23.46 8.06 10.70
C ALA A 349 -23.28 6.96 11.77
N GLY A 350 -24.12 6.94 12.81
CA GLY A 350 -24.12 5.87 13.81
C GLY A 350 -24.59 4.54 13.25
N LEU A 351 -25.67 4.52 12.49
CA LEU A 351 -26.14 3.32 11.77
C LEU A 351 -25.08 2.79 10.81
N PHE A 352 -24.42 3.69 10.09
CA PHE A 352 -23.36 3.29 9.15
C PHE A 352 -22.14 2.72 9.90
N LEU A 353 -21.71 3.34 11.01
CA LEU A 353 -20.63 2.80 11.83
C LEU A 353 -20.99 1.46 12.47
N LEU A 354 -22.26 1.22 12.77
CA LEU A 354 -22.77 -0.07 13.23
C LEU A 354 -22.84 -1.08 12.07
N SER A 355 -23.12 -0.64 10.85
CA SER A 355 -23.12 -1.53 9.68
C SER A 355 -21.70 -1.94 9.24
N LEU A 356 -20.69 -1.16 9.57
CA LEU A 356 -19.30 -1.42 9.19
C LEU A 356 -18.75 -2.74 9.76
N PRO A 357 -18.86 -3.05 11.06
CA PRO A 357 -18.47 -4.36 11.58
C PRO A 357 -19.24 -5.51 10.92
N VAL A 358 -20.53 -5.32 10.63
CA VAL A 358 -21.35 -6.31 9.93
C VAL A 358 -20.82 -6.56 8.52
N PHE A 359 -20.51 -5.50 7.79
CA PHE A 359 -19.90 -5.60 6.46
C PHE A 359 -18.52 -6.26 6.51
N ILE A 360 -17.64 -5.85 7.42
CA ILE A 360 -16.31 -6.47 7.61
C ILE A 360 -16.46 -7.95 7.96
N CYS A 361 -17.39 -8.31 8.84
CA CYS A 361 -17.66 -9.70 9.17
C CYS A 361 -18.20 -10.50 7.98
N PHE A 362 -19.01 -9.86 7.13
CA PHE A 362 -19.53 -10.50 5.93
C PHE A 362 -18.42 -10.75 4.90
N GLU A 363 -17.58 -9.74 4.59
CA GLU A 363 -16.39 -9.88 3.74
C GLU A 363 -15.46 -10.98 4.26
N TYR A 364 -15.12 -10.93 5.54
CA TYR A 364 -14.29 -11.93 6.18
C TYR A 364 -14.87 -13.35 6.07
N ARG A 365 -16.20 -13.49 6.19
CA ARG A 365 -16.86 -14.80 6.01
C ARG A 365 -16.75 -15.31 4.57
N GLN A 366 -16.87 -14.43 3.57
CA GLN A 366 -16.72 -14.81 2.17
C GLN A 366 -15.30 -15.27 1.86
N GLU A 367 -14.29 -14.52 2.34
CA GLU A 367 -12.88 -14.91 2.21
C GLU A 367 -12.60 -16.24 2.91
N LYS A 368 -13.05 -16.41 4.15
CA LYS A 368 -12.87 -17.67 4.90
C LYS A 368 -13.59 -18.88 4.30
N ARG A 369 -14.73 -18.64 3.64
CA ARG A 369 -15.40 -19.68 2.86
C ARG A 369 -14.57 -20.09 1.66
N ALA A 370 -14.05 -19.11 0.92
CA ALA A 370 -13.20 -19.37 -0.22
C ALA A 370 -11.90 -20.08 0.17
N ASP A 371 -11.23 -19.64 1.25
CA ASP A 371 -10.03 -20.30 1.80
C ASP A 371 -10.31 -21.79 2.15
N ARG A 372 -11.47 -22.08 2.76
CA ARG A 372 -11.86 -23.46 3.06
C ARG A 372 -12.03 -24.29 1.80
N LEU A 373 -12.73 -23.77 0.79
CA LEU A 373 -12.91 -24.46 -0.48
C LEU A 373 -11.57 -24.70 -1.19
N LEU A 374 -10.64 -23.75 -1.13
CA LEU A 374 -9.29 -23.93 -1.67
C LEU A 374 -8.48 -24.98 -0.89
N SER A 375 -8.68 -25.09 0.42
CA SER A 375 -8.04 -26.13 1.22
C SER A 375 -8.65 -27.52 0.98
N GLU A 376 -9.97 -27.61 0.84
CA GLU A 376 -10.69 -28.84 0.50
C GLU A 376 -10.28 -29.35 -0.90
N ALA A 377 -10.01 -28.45 -1.83
CA ALA A 377 -9.56 -28.76 -3.18
C ALA A 377 -8.19 -29.47 -3.21
N GLN A 378 -7.42 -29.45 -2.13
CA GLN A 378 -6.17 -30.23 -2.04
C GLN A 378 -6.45 -31.74 -1.97
N SER A 379 -7.60 -32.14 -1.40
CA SER A 379 -8.02 -33.54 -1.32
C SER A 379 -9.05 -33.93 -2.38
N ASP A 380 -9.90 -33.00 -2.80
CA ASP A 380 -10.94 -33.20 -3.80
C ASP A 380 -10.94 -32.07 -4.84
N VAL A 381 -10.38 -32.37 -6.00
CA VAL A 381 -10.24 -31.41 -7.11
C VAL A 381 -11.59 -30.95 -7.67
N SER A 382 -12.66 -31.76 -7.53
CA SER A 382 -14.01 -31.42 -8.02
C SER A 382 -14.58 -30.17 -7.35
N VAL A 383 -14.11 -29.84 -6.15
CA VAL A 383 -14.47 -28.60 -5.41
C VAL A 383 -14.12 -27.34 -6.21
N LEU A 384 -13.05 -27.35 -7.01
CA LEU A 384 -12.59 -26.18 -7.79
C LEU A 384 -13.58 -25.75 -8.86
N THR A 385 -14.29 -26.70 -9.48
CA THR A 385 -15.31 -26.43 -10.50
C THR A 385 -16.73 -26.48 -9.96
N GLY A 386 -16.87 -26.79 -8.68
CA GLY A 386 -18.15 -26.86 -7.99
C GLY A 386 -18.85 -25.51 -7.83
N THR A 387 -20.18 -25.54 -7.69
CA THR A 387 -21.03 -24.34 -7.54
C THR A 387 -20.59 -23.44 -6.39
N GLY A 388 -20.06 -24.02 -5.31
CA GLY A 388 -19.53 -23.29 -4.15
C GLY A 388 -18.38 -22.37 -4.51
N MET A 389 -17.39 -22.89 -5.26
CA MET A 389 -16.22 -22.12 -5.72
C MET A 389 -16.62 -21.09 -6.78
N MET A 390 -17.50 -21.45 -7.73
CA MET A 390 -17.99 -20.49 -8.73
C MET A 390 -18.71 -19.29 -8.10
N ASN A 391 -19.52 -19.52 -7.06
CA ASN A 391 -20.18 -18.43 -6.32
C ASN A 391 -19.16 -17.58 -5.55
N SER A 392 -18.15 -18.20 -4.93
CA SER A 392 -17.05 -17.48 -4.28
C SER A 392 -16.26 -16.66 -5.29
N TYR A 393 -15.97 -17.21 -6.47
CA TYR A 393 -15.27 -16.49 -7.53
C TYR A 393 -16.09 -15.30 -8.06
N ARG A 394 -17.39 -15.44 -8.31
CA ARG A 394 -18.25 -14.32 -8.73
C ARG A 394 -18.22 -13.17 -7.74
N TYR A 395 -18.18 -13.48 -6.44
CA TYR A 395 -18.13 -12.47 -5.39
C TYR A 395 -16.73 -11.86 -5.26
N LEU A 396 -15.67 -12.71 -5.24
CA LEU A 396 -14.29 -12.33 -4.99
C LEU A 396 -13.45 -12.11 -6.24
N GLN A 397 -14.04 -12.09 -7.46
CA GLN A 397 -13.32 -11.95 -8.72
C GLN A 397 -12.44 -10.67 -8.86
N ARG A 398 -12.53 -9.77 -7.88
CA ARG A 398 -11.75 -8.52 -7.78
C ARG A 398 -10.81 -8.49 -6.60
N ASN A 399 -10.85 -9.50 -5.77
CA ASN A 399 -9.85 -9.71 -4.75
C ASN A 399 -8.65 -10.38 -5.43
N ALA A 400 -7.61 -9.57 -5.73
CA ALA A 400 -6.44 -10.02 -6.48
C ALA A 400 -5.75 -11.22 -5.83
N ASP A 401 -5.70 -11.27 -4.50
CA ASP A 401 -5.04 -12.35 -3.77
C ASP A 401 -5.85 -13.65 -3.86
N PHE A 402 -7.20 -13.58 -3.75
CA PHE A 402 -8.07 -14.73 -3.95
C PHE A 402 -7.99 -15.25 -5.39
N VAL A 403 -8.13 -14.38 -6.39
CA VAL A 403 -8.11 -14.76 -7.81
C VAL A 403 -6.78 -15.42 -8.17
N LEU A 404 -5.66 -14.88 -7.64
CA LEU A 404 -4.34 -15.46 -7.80
C LEU A 404 -4.26 -16.85 -7.16
N CYS A 405 -4.73 -17.02 -5.93
CA CYS A 405 -4.72 -18.32 -5.25
C CYS A 405 -5.58 -19.34 -5.99
N TYR A 406 -6.79 -18.96 -6.41
CA TYR A 406 -7.69 -19.84 -7.15
C TYR A 406 -7.10 -20.25 -8.50
N GLY A 407 -6.61 -19.30 -9.30
CA GLY A 407 -5.97 -19.59 -10.58
C GLY A 407 -4.75 -20.50 -10.46
N LYS A 408 -3.91 -20.29 -9.42
CA LYS A 408 -2.78 -21.17 -9.14
C LYS A 408 -3.19 -22.56 -8.69
N THR A 409 -4.27 -22.69 -7.90
CA THR A 409 -4.75 -23.99 -7.50
C THR A 409 -5.27 -24.78 -8.70
N LEU A 410 -6.06 -24.16 -9.58
CA LEU A 410 -6.47 -24.77 -10.87
C LEU A 410 -5.25 -25.18 -11.70
N PHE A 411 -4.26 -24.29 -11.85
CA PHE A 411 -3.03 -24.57 -12.57
C PHE A 411 -2.26 -25.76 -12.00
N ASN A 412 -2.08 -25.82 -10.68
CA ASN A 412 -1.36 -26.92 -10.02
C ASN A 412 -2.05 -28.28 -10.19
N HIS A 413 -3.37 -28.27 -10.30
CA HIS A 413 -4.18 -29.46 -10.59
C HIS A 413 -4.32 -29.74 -12.11
N ARG A 414 -3.56 -29.04 -12.95
CA ARG A 414 -3.54 -29.21 -14.42
C ARG A 414 -4.88 -28.89 -15.11
N GLN A 415 -5.77 -28.18 -14.44
CA GLN A 415 -7.02 -27.67 -15.03
C GLN A 415 -6.71 -26.36 -15.80
N TYR A 416 -5.93 -26.49 -16.89
CA TYR A 416 -5.38 -25.32 -17.60
C TYR A 416 -6.44 -24.50 -18.33
N ALA A 417 -7.50 -25.16 -18.83
CA ALA A 417 -8.60 -24.50 -19.52
C ALA A 417 -9.37 -23.55 -18.57
N GLU A 418 -9.66 -24.03 -17.37
CA GLU A 418 -10.34 -23.27 -16.32
C GLU A 418 -9.41 -22.24 -15.67
N ALA A 419 -8.11 -22.56 -15.53
CA ALA A 419 -7.11 -21.68 -14.97
C ALA A 419 -6.86 -20.44 -15.85
N LEU A 420 -6.93 -20.59 -17.16
CA LEU A 420 -6.58 -19.55 -18.12
C LEU A 420 -7.34 -18.24 -17.89
N PRO A 421 -8.70 -18.19 -17.92
CA PRO A 421 -9.44 -16.95 -17.72
C PRO A 421 -9.26 -16.39 -16.29
N VAL A 422 -9.03 -17.25 -15.30
CA VAL A 422 -8.81 -16.80 -13.91
C VAL A 422 -7.43 -16.15 -13.77
N LEU A 423 -6.40 -16.71 -14.39
CA LEU A 423 -5.04 -16.14 -14.39
C LEU A 423 -4.94 -14.86 -15.24
N GLU A 424 -5.68 -14.77 -16.36
CA GLU A 424 -5.83 -13.53 -17.13
C GLU A 424 -6.42 -12.41 -16.26
N ASN A 425 -7.49 -12.71 -15.50
CA ASN A 425 -8.07 -11.77 -14.55
C ASN A 425 -7.08 -11.40 -13.44
N ALA A 426 -6.36 -12.36 -12.86
CA ALA A 426 -5.33 -12.10 -11.87
C ALA A 426 -4.23 -11.17 -12.42
N CYS A 427 -3.78 -11.39 -13.66
CA CYS A 427 -2.82 -10.51 -14.35
C CYS A 427 -3.37 -9.10 -14.61
N ALA A 428 -4.67 -8.96 -14.87
CA ALA A 428 -5.30 -7.65 -15.02
C ALA A 428 -5.39 -6.87 -13.72
N LEU A 429 -5.55 -7.56 -12.58
CA LEU A 429 -5.66 -6.96 -11.25
C LEU A 429 -4.29 -6.62 -10.65
N LYS A 430 -3.36 -7.57 -10.66
CA LYS A 430 -2.06 -7.45 -9.98
C LYS A 430 -0.99 -8.27 -10.71
N PRO A 431 -0.48 -7.80 -11.84
CA PRO A 431 0.51 -8.53 -12.61
C PRO A 431 1.83 -8.69 -11.87
N SER A 432 2.46 -9.85 -12.05
CA SER A 432 3.83 -10.12 -11.59
C SER A 432 4.53 -11.04 -12.58
N SER A 433 5.86 -10.97 -12.65
CA SER A 433 6.65 -11.79 -13.56
C SER A 433 6.36 -13.29 -13.41
N ARG A 434 6.19 -13.76 -12.16
CA ARG A 434 5.84 -15.17 -11.90
C ARG A 434 4.44 -15.52 -12.41
N LEU A 435 3.44 -14.67 -12.13
CA LEU A 435 2.05 -14.91 -12.56
C LEU A 435 1.93 -14.92 -14.08
N VAL A 436 2.67 -14.03 -14.76
CA VAL A 436 2.71 -13.99 -16.24
C VAL A 436 3.40 -15.24 -16.81
N CYS A 437 4.39 -15.81 -16.10
CA CYS A 437 4.94 -17.14 -16.48
C CYS A 437 3.92 -18.26 -16.30
N ASP A 438 3.19 -18.29 -15.18
CA ASP A 438 2.15 -19.29 -14.94
C ASP A 438 1.05 -19.22 -16.03
N LEU A 439 0.67 -17.98 -16.43
CA LEU A 439 -0.24 -17.74 -17.57
C LEU A 439 0.35 -18.24 -18.90
N GLY A 440 1.63 -17.95 -19.17
CA GLY A 440 2.34 -18.46 -20.35
C GLY A 440 2.33 -19.98 -20.44
N MET A 441 2.51 -20.66 -19.30
CA MET A 441 2.40 -22.12 -19.23
C MET A 441 0.98 -22.60 -19.55
N CYS A 442 -0.08 -21.91 -19.10
CA CYS A 442 -1.45 -22.24 -19.51
C CYS A 442 -1.67 -22.09 -21.02
N TYR A 443 -1.17 -21.00 -21.62
CA TYR A 443 -1.22 -20.84 -23.08
C TYR A 443 -0.48 -21.97 -23.81
N GLN A 444 0.70 -22.35 -23.35
CA GLN A 444 1.48 -23.44 -23.94
C GLN A 444 0.74 -24.78 -23.86
N GLN A 445 0.11 -25.10 -22.72
CA GLN A 445 -0.68 -26.31 -22.56
C GLN A 445 -1.97 -26.30 -23.41
N ALA A 446 -2.49 -25.10 -23.74
CA ALA A 446 -3.61 -24.94 -24.67
C ALA A 446 -3.18 -24.93 -26.15
N GLY A 447 -1.90 -25.19 -26.47
CA GLY A 447 -1.35 -25.16 -27.84
C GLY A 447 -1.18 -23.75 -28.42
N ARG A 448 -1.33 -22.70 -27.59
CA ARG A 448 -1.22 -21.28 -27.96
C ARG A 448 0.21 -20.77 -27.77
N ASN A 449 1.17 -21.37 -28.53
CA ASN A 449 2.61 -21.13 -28.32
C ASN A 449 3.02 -19.67 -28.56
N ALA A 450 2.39 -18.96 -29.49
CA ALA A 450 2.68 -17.54 -29.74
C ALA A 450 2.31 -16.63 -28.57
N GLU A 451 1.19 -16.89 -27.89
CA GLU A 451 0.80 -16.17 -26.69
C GLU A 451 1.65 -16.55 -25.47
N ALA A 452 2.07 -17.83 -25.39
CA ALA A 452 3.00 -18.28 -24.36
C ALA A 452 4.36 -17.56 -24.49
N GLU A 453 4.90 -17.45 -25.69
CA GLU A 453 6.14 -16.71 -25.97
C GLU A 453 6.02 -15.24 -25.57
N LYS A 454 4.95 -14.55 -25.97
CA LYS A 454 4.70 -13.16 -25.59
C LYS A 454 4.61 -12.99 -24.07
N ALA A 455 3.96 -13.92 -23.37
CA ALA A 455 3.86 -13.89 -21.92
C ALA A 455 5.24 -14.05 -21.26
N TYR A 456 6.04 -15.03 -21.69
CA TYR A 456 7.39 -15.25 -21.15
C TYR A 456 8.34 -14.08 -21.45
N LEU A 457 8.29 -13.51 -22.65
CA LEU A 457 9.06 -12.31 -22.99
C LEU A 457 8.62 -11.12 -22.13
N SER A 458 7.32 -10.92 -21.93
CA SER A 458 6.84 -9.86 -21.03
C SER A 458 7.33 -10.06 -19.59
N ALA A 459 7.27 -11.29 -19.08
CA ALA A 459 7.75 -11.66 -17.75
C ALA A 459 9.25 -11.42 -17.57
N SER A 460 10.06 -11.67 -18.60
CA SER A 460 11.50 -11.43 -18.57
C SER A 460 11.84 -9.94 -18.48
N PHE A 461 11.10 -9.09 -19.18
CA PHE A 461 11.25 -7.64 -19.07
C PHE A 461 10.66 -7.07 -17.78
N MET A 462 9.63 -7.70 -17.19
CA MET A 462 9.11 -7.27 -15.88
C MET A 462 10.17 -7.37 -14.78
N THR A 463 11.00 -8.41 -14.79
CA THR A 463 12.03 -8.65 -13.78
C THR A 463 13.28 -9.24 -14.44
N PRO A 464 14.18 -8.42 -15.00
CA PRO A 464 15.28 -8.91 -15.83
C PRO A 464 16.25 -9.87 -15.12
N ALA A 465 16.44 -9.75 -13.81
CA ALA A 465 17.28 -10.64 -13.02
C ALA A 465 16.59 -11.98 -12.62
N TYR A 466 15.38 -12.25 -13.12
CA TYR A 466 14.62 -13.46 -12.83
C TYR A 466 14.80 -14.50 -13.95
N ILE A 467 15.49 -15.59 -13.67
CA ILE A 467 15.90 -16.61 -14.67
C ILE A 467 14.72 -17.42 -15.25
N VAL A 468 13.62 -17.55 -14.50
CA VAL A 468 12.52 -18.49 -14.83
C VAL A 468 11.84 -18.18 -16.17
N PRO A 469 11.54 -16.92 -16.55
CA PRO A 469 10.99 -16.63 -17.88
C PRO A 469 11.88 -17.13 -19.03
N HIS A 470 13.19 -16.94 -18.91
CA HIS A 470 14.17 -17.40 -19.91
C HIS A 470 14.23 -18.93 -19.99
N TYR A 471 14.06 -19.61 -18.85
CA TYR A 471 13.94 -21.06 -18.81
C TYR A 471 12.69 -21.58 -19.53
N HIS A 472 11.56 -20.89 -19.37
CA HIS A 472 10.34 -21.25 -20.10
C HIS A 472 10.47 -20.99 -21.60
N LEU A 473 11.07 -19.88 -22.03
CA LEU A 473 11.39 -19.62 -23.43
C LEU A 473 12.34 -20.70 -24.01
N PHE A 474 13.38 -21.05 -23.26
CA PHE A 474 14.29 -22.12 -23.65
C PHE A 474 13.55 -23.44 -23.90
N ASN A 475 12.64 -23.84 -23.00
CA ASN A 475 11.88 -25.07 -23.17
C ASN A 475 10.86 -24.98 -24.31
N LEU A 476 10.23 -23.82 -24.51
CA LEU A 476 9.29 -23.56 -25.59
C LEU A 476 9.99 -23.73 -26.96
N TYR A 477 11.13 -23.07 -27.16
CA TYR A 477 11.90 -23.17 -28.42
C TYR A 477 12.46 -24.55 -28.67
N ARG A 478 12.80 -25.30 -27.61
CA ARG A 478 13.19 -26.73 -27.77
C ARG A 478 12.01 -27.57 -28.25
N ALA A 479 10.82 -27.35 -27.71
CA ALA A 479 9.62 -28.08 -28.10
C ALA A 479 9.16 -27.74 -29.54
N ASP A 480 9.31 -26.48 -29.93
CA ASP A 480 8.97 -25.97 -31.28
C ASP A 480 10.00 -26.32 -32.36
N GLY A 481 11.08 -27.06 -32.02
CA GLY A 481 12.12 -27.44 -32.98
C GLY A 481 12.98 -26.25 -33.43
N SER A 482 13.13 -25.23 -32.63
CA SER A 482 13.96 -24.03 -32.88
C SER A 482 15.22 -24.02 -32.01
N PRO A 483 16.18 -24.94 -32.24
CA PRO A 483 17.34 -25.15 -31.37
C PRO A 483 18.28 -23.94 -31.32
N GLY A 484 18.34 -23.10 -32.36
CA GLY A 484 19.12 -21.85 -32.36
C GLY A 484 18.58 -20.83 -31.35
N GLN A 485 17.27 -20.62 -31.31
CA GLN A 485 16.64 -19.73 -30.31
C GLN A 485 16.79 -20.29 -28.89
N ALA A 486 16.69 -21.62 -28.74
CA ALA A 486 16.95 -22.27 -27.46
C ALA A 486 18.40 -22.07 -27.00
N ALA A 487 19.40 -22.14 -27.92
CA ALA A 487 20.80 -21.88 -27.59
C ALA A 487 21.03 -20.45 -27.10
N ILE A 488 20.43 -19.44 -27.75
CA ILE A 488 20.50 -18.04 -27.32
C ILE A 488 19.97 -17.88 -25.88
N GLN A 489 18.83 -18.51 -25.57
CA GLN A 489 18.27 -18.44 -24.19
C GLN A 489 19.17 -19.19 -23.19
N ALA A 490 19.78 -20.30 -23.58
CA ALA A 490 20.70 -21.06 -22.74
C ALA A 490 21.97 -20.26 -22.42
N GLU A 491 22.59 -19.62 -23.39
CA GLU A 491 23.74 -18.72 -23.20
C GLU A 491 23.40 -17.53 -22.28
N TYR A 492 22.25 -16.93 -22.54
CA TYR A 492 21.77 -15.82 -21.70
C TYR A 492 21.58 -16.25 -20.23
N MET A 493 20.97 -17.43 -19.97
CA MET A 493 20.79 -17.94 -18.60
C MET A 493 22.12 -18.23 -17.88
N LEU A 494 23.19 -18.56 -18.61
CA LEU A 494 24.51 -18.77 -18.01
C LEU A 494 25.23 -17.46 -17.70
N SER A 495 25.07 -16.44 -18.55
CA SER A 495 25.75 -15.14 -18.41
C SER A 495 25.04 -14.17 -17.46
N MET A 496 23.68 -14.28 -17.31
CA MET A 496 22.91 -13.33 -16.53
C MET A 496 23.29 -13.34 -15.04
N GLN A 497 23.28 -12.14 -14.42
CA GLN A 497 23.36 -12.00 -12.98
C GLN A 497 22.00 -12.29 -12.36
N VAL A 498 21.96 -13.24 -11.43
CA VAL A 498 20.73 -13.62 -10.70
C VAL A 498 20.81 -13.11 -9.28
N LYS A 499 19.76 -12.47 -8.81
CA LYS A 499 19.69 -11.84 -7.49
C LYS A 499 19.85 -12.84 -6.33
N VAL A 500 19.32 -14.05 -6.48
CA VAL A 500 19.41 -15.12 -5.48
C VAL A 500 19.74 -16.43 -6.18
N VAL A 501 20.87 -17.02 -5.84
CA VAL A 501 21.28 -18.34 -6.35
C VAL A 501 20.76 -19.39 -5.37
N ASN A 502 19.81 -20.20 -5.84
CA ASN A 502 19.25 -21.33 -5.11
C ASN A 502 19.36 -22.63 -5.95
N THR A 503 18.95 -23.76 -5.38
CA THR A 503 19.00 -25.07 -6.05
C THR A 503 18.26 -25.09 -7.39
N SER A 504 17.15 -24.36 -7.51
CA SER A 504 16.40 -24.24 -8.78
C SER A 504 17.20 -23.50 -9.85
N VAL A 505 17.85 -22.40 -9.50
CA VAL A 505 18.73 -21.66 -10.43
C VAL A 505 19.90 -22.53 -10.89
N LEU A 506 20.53 -23.27 -9.98
CA LEU A 506 21.63 -24.18 -10.32
C LEU A 506 21.16 -25.28 -11.27
N ARG A 507 19.98 -25.85 -11.04
CA ARG A 507 19.37 -26.85 -11.93
C ARG A 507 19.12 -26.28 -13.32
N ILE A 508 18.53 -25.10 -13.42
CA ILE A 508 18.27 -24.41 -14.70
C ILE A 508 19.57 -24.19 -15.47
N ARG A 509 20.59 -23.64 -14.81
CA ARG A 509 21.91 -23.41 -15.43
C ARG A 509 22.58 -24.72 -15.88
N ASN A 510 22.45 -25.77 -15.10
CA ASN A 510 23.00 -27.07 -15.49
C ASN A 510 22.32 -27.63 -16.75
N GLN A 511 21.00 -27.53 -16.84
CA GLN A 511 20.25 -27.93 -18.06
C GLN A 511 20.67 -27.12 -19.28
N ALA A 512 20.85 -25.80 -19.13
CA ALA A 512 21.35 -24.92 -20.19
C ALA A 512 22.76 -25.36 -20.66
N ARG A 513 23.68 -25.68 -19.73
CA ARG A 513 25.04 -26.12 -20.04
C ARG A 513 25.06 -27.44 -20.79
N ILE A 514 24.30 -28.43 -20.31
CA ILE A 514 24.19 -29.75 -20.99
C ILE A 514 23.64 -29.60 -22.40
N PHE A 515 22.63 -28.74 -22.58
CA PHE A 515 22.07 -28.48 -23.90
C PHE A 515 23.12 -27.88 -24.85
N LEU A 516 23.86 -26.85 -24.42
CA LEU A 516 24.89 -26.20 -25.24
C LEU A 516 26.06 -27.14 -25.57
N GLN A 517 26.45 -28.07 -24.69
CA GLN A 517 27.47 -29.09 -24.98
C GLN A 517 27.04 -30.01 -26.09
N ASN A 518 25.75 -30.29 -26.22
CA ASN A 518 25.19 -31.20 -27.25
C ASN A 518 24.70 -30.44 -28.50
N TYR A 519 24.62 -29.12 -28.42
CA TYR A 519 24.18 -28.30 -29.56
C TYR A 519 25.34 -28.03 -30.51
N ARG A 520 25.20 -28.51 -31.75
CA ARG A 520 26.06 -28.11 -32.86
C ARG A 520 25.29 -27.14 -33.73
N PRO A 521 25.72 -25.88 -33.91
CA PRO A 521 25.08 -24.98 -34.86
C PRO A 521 25.12 -25.64 -36.24
N LYS A 522 23.99 -25.62 -36.95
CA LYS A 522 24.00 -25.94 -38.37
C LYS A 522 24.73 -24.78 -39.07
N GLU A 523 25.87 -25.05 -39.69
CA GLU A 523 26.61 -24.11 -40.55
C GLU A 523 25.71 -23.59 -41.67
#